data_8b19631fda5f8a91a0ef30301670f8ef
#
_entry.id   8b19631fda5f8a91a0ef30301670f8ef
#
_cell.length_a   1.000
_cell.length_b   1.000
_cell.length_c   1.000
_cell.angle_alpha   90.00
_cell.angle_beta   90.00
_cell.angle_gamma   90.00
#
_symmetry.space_group_name_H-M   'P 1'
#
loop_
_entity.id
_entity.type
_entity.pdbx_description
1 polymer ?
#
loop_
_entity_poly.entity_id
_entity_poly.type
_entity_poly.pdbx_seq_one_letter_code
_entity_poly.pdbx_strand_id
1 'polypeptide(L)'
;MHYLTAGWPIEAVLNYLYNIEASGFEEEKNKKPDTTIWNYDLRVKKIPTSSALFNTDKLEWWAKEFIGSLPVPELVNRVVTWANEYGTDANKMQVSDVKYLTGVLGIERDNPKRVRKDFITWSQTLENVAFFWDELFVPNTEYEFNADVLRAFLATYDASDDKDTWWAKIVAVAEALGVKYGDVAMNLRVALSGRTNTPDLYSIMTVMGGERVKQRIEGAIK
;
A
#
# COMPACT_ATOMS: atom_id res chain seq x y z
N MET A 1 7.38 13.34 -20.87
CA MET A 1 6.40 13.80 -19.84
C MET A 1 5.61 12.67 -19.19
N HIS A 2 5.83 11.42 -19.61
CA HIS A 2 5.05 10.28 -19.13
C HIS A 2 5.27 9.91 -17.66
N TYR A 3 6.47 10.08 -17.11
CA TYR A 3 6.74 9.69 -15.72
C TYR A 3 5.92 10.46 -14.68
N LEU A 4 5.80 11.79 -14.83
CA LEU A 4 5.02 12.61 -13.88
C LEU A 4 3.53 12.31 -13.94
N THR A 5 2.96 12.25 -15.15
CA THR A 5 1.54 11.92 -15.33
C THR A 5 1.21 10.49 -14.90
N ALA A 6 2.13 9.54 -15.09
CA ALA A 6 2.00 8.17 -14.59
C ALA A 6 2.22 8.05 -13.07
N GLY A 7 2.63 9.13 -12.40
CA GLY A 7 2.78 9.18 -10.96
C GLY A 7 4.12 8.65 -10.42
N TRP A 8 5.15 8.54 -11.25
CA TRP A 8 6.47 8.17 -10.76
C TRP A 8 7.05 9.27 -9.86
N PRO A 9 7.61 8.93 -8.68
CA PRO A 9 8.38 9.88 -7.89
C PRO A 9 9.57 10.39 -8.70
N ILE A 10 9.68 11.69 -8.90
CA ILE A 10 10.77 12.27 -9.69
C ILE A 10 12.14 11.94 -9.11
N GLU A 11 12.23 11.88 -7.77
CA GLU A 11 13.45 11.52 -7.07
C GLU A 11 13.89 10.08 -7.38
N ALA A 12 12.94 9.16 -7.50
CA ALA A 12 13.26 7.78 -7.87
C ALA A 12 13.77 7.68 -9.32
N VAL A 13 13.11 8.40 -10.24
CA VAL A 13 13.54 8.46 -11.65
C VAL A 13 14.96 9.06 -11.75
N LEU A 14 15.21 10.17 -11.07
CA LEU A 14 16.53 10.82 -11.07
C LEU A 14 17.59 9.92 -10.41
N ASN A 15 17.30 9.29 -9.27
CA ASN A 15 18.23 8.35 -8.63
C ASN A 15 18.57 7.18 -9.57
N TYR A 16 17.58 6.66 -10.29
CA TYR A 16 17.82 5.61 -11.27
C TYR A 16 18.71 6.09 -12.43
N LEU A 17 18.42 7.26 -13.00
CA LEU A 17 19.22 7.84 -14.08
C LEU A 17 20.67 8.09 -13.63
N TYR A 18 20.87 8.65 -12.43
CA TYR A 18 22.21 8.81 -11.86
C TYR A 18 22.92 7.46 -11.68
N ASN A 19 22.18 6.41 -11.30
CA ASN A 19 22.76 5.09 -11.13
C ASN A 19 23.24 4.47 -12.45
N ILE A 20 22.52 4.67 -13.55
CA ILE A 20 22.92 4.13 -14.86
C ILE A 20 24.04 4.95 -15.53
N GLU A 21 24.08 6.26 -15.27
CA GLU A 21 25.07 7.17 -15.86
C GLU A 21 26.34 7.33 -15.02
N ALA A 22 26.25 7.11 -13.70
CA ALA A 22 27.35 7.29 -12.76
C ALA A 22 27.55 6.02 -11.93
N SER A 23 28.37 5.10 -12.40
CA SER A 23 28.61 3.78 -11.76
C SER A 23 29.06 3.86 -10.28
N GLY A 24 29.52 5.01 -9.80
CA GLY A 24 29.90 5.24 -8.40
C GLY A 24 28.78 5.77 -7.50
N PHE A 25 27.62 6.16 -8.04
CA PHE A 25 26.57 6.79 -7.25
C PHE A 25 25.95 5.83 -6.22
N GLU A 26 25.59 4.65 -6.64
CA GLU A 26 25.02 3.62 -5.75
C GLU A 26 26.03 3.18 -4.69
N GLU A 27 27.31 3.02 -5.09
CA GLU A 27 28.35 2.64 -4.16
C GLU A 27 28.60 3.72 -3.09
N GLU A 28 28.60 5.01 -3.50
CA GLU A 28 28.75 6.11 -2.55
C GLU A 28 27.54 6.26 -1.65
N LYS A 29 26.33 6.09 -2.16
CA LYS A 29 25.09 6.11 -1.37
C LYS A 29 25.05 4.98 -0.34
N ASN A 30 25.54 3.79 -0.68
CA ASN A 30 25.65 2.67 0.26
C ASN A 30 26.67 2.96 1.40
N LYS A 31 27.77 3.69 1.09
CA LYS A 31 28.78 4.11 2.08
C LYS A 31 28.33 5.30 2.91
N LYS A 32 27.57 6.21 2.29
CA LYS A 32 27.07 7.46 2.88
C LYS A 32 25.56 7.57 2.58
N PRO A 33 24.69 7.10 3.48
CA PRO A 33 23.22 7.11 3.27
C PRO A 33 22.63 8.48 2.92
N ASP A 34 23.27 9.56 3.39
CA ASP A 34 22.85 10.95 3.12
C ASP A 34 23.23 11.44 1.70
N THR A 35 23.88 10.60 0.87
CA THR A 35 24.17 10.92 -0.52
C THR A 35 22.86 11.00 -1.31
N THR A 36 22.65 12.14 -1.95
CA THR A 36 21.51 12.44 -2.81
C THR A 36 21.99 12.87 -4.18
N ILE A 37 21.10 12.92 -5.16
CA ILE A 37 21.40 13.48 -6.48
C ILE A 37 21.86 14.96 -6.44
N TRP A 38 21.54 15.66 -5.35
CA TRP A 38 21.86 17.08 -5.19
C TRP A 38 23.23 17.33 -4.58
N ASN A 39 23.79 16.38 -3.84
CA ASN A 39 25.09 16.50 -3.17
C ASN A 39 26.16 15.53 -3.71
N TYR A 40 25.80 14.67 -4.68
CA TYR A 40 26.74 13.78 -5.34
C TYR A 40 27.59 14.55 -6.37
N ASP A 41 28.92 14.38 -6.31
CA ASP A 41 29.86 14.98 -7.26
C ASP A 41 29.85 14.18 -8.58
N LEU A 42 28.91 14.52 -9.47
CA LEU A 42 28.81 13.92 -10.80
C LEU A 42 29.97 14.39 -11.69
N ARG A 43 30.99 13.56 -11.84
CA ARG A 43 32.10 13.84 -12.73
C ARG A 43 31.77 13.38 -14.14
N VAL A 44 31.48 14.33 -15.03
CA VAL A 44 31.15 14.07 -16.45
C VAL A 44 32.18 13.17 -17.14
N LYS A 45 33.46 13.26 -16.76
CA LYS A 45 34.54 12.38 -17.28
C LYS A 45 34.39 10.89 -16.95
N LYS A 46 33.52 10.54 -15.99
CA LYS A 46 33.24 9.15 -15.56
C LYS A 46 31.94 8.60 -16.16
N ILE A 47 31.23 9.38 -16.95
CA ILE A 47 30.02 8.92 -17.64
C ILE A 47 30.46 7.99 -18.76
N PRO A 48 29.98 6.73 -18.77
CA PRO A 48 30.30 5.79 -19.84
C PRO A 48 29.81 6.30 -21.20
N THR A 49 30.59 6.07 -22.25
CA THR A 49 30.18 6.40 -23.64
C THR A 49 29.28 5.33 -24.26
N SER A 50 29.15 4.18 -23.61
CA SER A 50 28.26 3.11 -24.02
C SER A 50 26.85 3.36 -23.52
N SER A 51 25.83 3.11 -24.35
CA SER A 51 24.42 3.17 -23.94
C SER A 51 24.15 2.21 -22.81
N ALA A 52 23.63 2.70 -21.70
CA ALA A 52 23.12 1.86 -20.62
C ALA A 52 21.77 1.27 -21.01
N LEU A 53 21.57 -0.02 -20.76
CA LEU A 53 20.28 -0.66 -20.97
C LEU A 53 19.30 -0.20 -19.88
N PHE A 54 18.15 0.32 -20.31
CA PHE A 54 17.10 0.69 -19.37
C PHE A 54 16.48 -0.55 -18.72
N ASN A 55 16.43 -0.58 -17.39
CA ASN A 55 15.89 -1.69 -16.60
C ASN A 55 14.74 -1.18 -15.72
N THR A 56 13.52 -1.56 -16.09
CA THR A 56 12.30 -1.15 -15.38
C THR A 56 12.27 -1.67 -13.93
N ASP A 57 12.71 -2.91 -13.71
CA ASP A 57 12.70 -3.51 -12.35
C ASP A 57 13.59 -2.72 -11.38
N LYS A 58 14.71 -2.20 -11.89
CA LYS A 58 15.61 -1.37 -11.09
C LYS A 58 15.00 0.00 -10.80
N LEU A 59 14.27 0.60 -11.74
CA LEU A 59 13.53 1.84 -11.52
C LEU A 59 12.42 1.61 -10.48
N GLU A 60 11.66 0.52 -10.59
CA GLU A 60 10.64 0.15 -9.61
C GLU A 60 11.24 -0.05 -8.21
N TRP A 61 12.40 -0.70 -8.12
CA TRP A 61 13.09 -0.84 -6.85
C TRP A 61 13.44 0.52 -6.23
N TRP A 62 13.97 1.46 -7.02
CA TRP A 62 14.24 2.82 -6.55
C TRP A 62 12.97 3.54 -6.08
N ALA A 63 11.86 3.35 -6.79
CA ALA A 63 10.57 3.94 -6.42
C ALA A 63 10.04 3.36 -5.10
N LYS A 64 10.09 2.05 -4.91
CA LYS A 64 9.70 1.36 -3.68
C LYS A 64 10.54 1.82 -2.48
N GLU A 65 11.85 1.93 -2.65
CA GLU A 65 12.75 2.42 -1.60
C GLU A 65 12.45 3.89 -1.26
N PHE A 66 12.27 4.74 -2.27
CA PHE A 66 11.96 6.14 -2.05
C PHE A 66 10.62 6.33 -1.33
N ILE A 67 9.53 5.74 -1.86
CA ILE A 67 8.21 5.85 -1.25
C ILE A 67 8.20 5.22 0.16
N GLY A 68 8.89 4.10 0.33
CA GLY A 68 9.07 3.45 1.62
C GLY A 68 9.77 4.31 2.66
N SER A 69 10.68 5.19 2.25
CA SER A 69 11.42 6.09 3.14
C SER A 69 10.63 7.32 3.60
N LEU A 70 9.52 7.65 2.92
CA LEU A 70 8.75 8.85 3.23
C LEU A 70 7.98 8.69 4.55
N PRO A 71 8.00 9.67 5.45
CA PRO A 71 7.05 9.78 6.55
C PRO A 71 5.62 9.85 6.01
N VAL A 72 4.64 9.31 6.75
CA VAL A 72 3.23 9.26 6.30
C VAL A 72 2.69 10.64 5.88
N PRO A 73 2.92 11.75 6.61
CA PRO A 73 2.43 13.05 6.18
C PRO A 73 3.00 13.50 4.82
N GLU A 74 4.29 13.21 4.56
CA GLU A 74 4.91 13.55 3.29
C GLU A 74 4.38 12.66 2.15
N LEU A 75 4.22 11.35 2.39
CA LEU A 75 3.59 10.43 1.44
C LEU A 75 2.19 10.92 1.03
N VAL A 76 1.36 11.26 2.02
CA VAL A 76 0.00 11.78 1.79
C VAL A 76 0.05 13.06 0.97
N ASN A 77 0.91 14.01 1.34
CA ASN A 77 1.05 15.27 0.61
C ASN A 77 1.43 15.05 -0.86
N ARG A 78 2.37 14.15 -1.14
CA ARG A 78 2.80 13.79 -2.50
C ARG A 78 1.67 13.18 -3.32
N VAL A 79 0.94 12.22 -2.72
CA VAL A 79 -0.21 11.56 -3.36
C VAL A 79 -1.34 12.56 -3.65
N VAL A 80 -1.67 13.43 -2.69
CA VAL A 80 -2.69 14.49 -2.86
C VAL A 80 -2.30 15.47 -3.96
N THR A 81 -1.05 15.93 -3.96
CA THR A 81 -0.55 16.86 -4.98
C THR A 81 -0.65 16.24 -6.38
N TRP A 82 -0.16 15.01 -6.53
CA TRP A 82 -0.24 14.30 -7.80
C TRP A 82 -1.69 14.08 -8.25
N ALA A 83 -2.57 13.62 -7.35
CA ALA A 83 -3.96 13.33 -7.68
C ALA A 83 -4.73 14.58 -8.14
N ASN A 84 -4.46 15.74 -7.53
CA ASN A 84 -5.10 17.00 -7.91
C ASN A 84 -4.62 17.51 -9.28
N GLU A 85 -3.37 17.25 -9.65
CA GLU A 85 -2.79 17.74 -10.89
C GLU A 85 -3.02 16.78 -12.07
N TYR A 86 -2.85 15.48 -11.85
CA TYR A 86 -2.85 14.46 -12.91
C TYR A 86 -3.88 13.35 -12.71
N GLY A 87 -4.48 13.25 -11.53
CA GLY A 87 -5.37 12.14 -11.18
C GLY A 87 -6.72 12.21 -11.87
N THR A 88 -7.36 11.05 -11.96
CA THR A 88 -8.74 10.88 -12.38
C THR A 88 -9.71 11.46 -11.34
N ASP A 89 -11.01 11.55 -11.67
CA ASP A 89 -12.03 11.95 -10.70
C ASP A 89 -12.10 10.97 -9.51
N ALA A 90 -11.88 9.68 -9.75
CA ALA A 90 -11.76 8.69 -8.68
C ALA A 90 -10.59 8.97 -7.75
N ASN A 91 -9.41 9.32 -8.29
CA ASN A 91 -8.26 9.69 -7.48
C ASN A 91 -8.52 10.97 -6.66
N LYS A 92 -9.15 11.98 -7.26
CA LYS A 92 -9.53 13.22 -6.56
C LYS A 92 -10.52 12.96 -5.44
N MET A 93 -11.48 12.07 -5.66
CA MET A 93 -12.41 11.63 -4.62
C MET A 93 -11.66 10.94 -3.47
N GLN A 94 -10.74 10.01 -3.75
CA GLN A 94 -9.95 9.34 -2.73
C GLN A 94 -9.12 10.29 -1.86
N VAL A 95 -8.61 11.38 -2.41
CA VAL A 95 -7.79 12.35 -1.68
C VAL A 95 -8.61 13.50 -1.05
N SER A 96 -9.92 13.55 -1.24
CA SER A 96 -10.79 14.59 -0.69
C SER A 96 -10.87 14.55 0.85
N ASP A 97 -10.82 13.36 1.45
CA ASP A 97 -10.68 13.18 2.90
C ASP A 97 -9.23 12.82 3.25
N VAL A 98 -8.42 13.84 3.45
CA VAL A 98 -6.99 13.69 3.79
C VAL A 98 -6.79 12.95 5.11
N LYS A 99 -7.70 13.09 6.07
CA LYS A 99 -7.61 12.38 7.36
C LYS A 99 -7.79 10.88 7.17
N TYR A 100 -8.80 10.49 6.42
CA TYR A 100 -9.06 9.08 6.11
C TYR A 100 -7.90 8.49 5.30
N LEU A 101 -7.46 9.18 4.24
CA LEU A 101 -6.31 8.78 3.43
C LEU A 101 -5.04 8.60 4.29
N THR A 102 -4.82 9.48 5.28
CA THR A 102 -3.68 9.36 6.20
C THR A 102 -3.74 8.05 7.01
N GLY A 103 -4.92 7.69 7.52
CA GLY A 103 -5.12 6.40 8.18
C GLY A 103 -4.83 5.22 7.26
N VAL A 104 -5.36 5.25 6.04
CA VAL A 104 -5.18 4.21 5.04
C VAL A 104 -3.70 4.03 4.63
N LEU A 105 -3.01 5.12 4.31
CA LEU A 105 -1.60 5.07 3.90
C LEU A 105 -0.64 4.85 5.07
N GLY A 106 -1.11 5.05 6.31
CA GLY A 106 -0.36 4.80 7.55
C GLY A 106 -0.26 3.32 7.92
N ILE A 107 -1.10 2.44 7.35
CA ILE A 107 -1.09 1.01 7.69
C ILE A 107 0.29 0.40 7.41
N GLU A 108 0.85 -0.29 8.44
CA GLU A 108 2.18 -0.94 8.40
C GLU A 108 3.35 0.03 8.13
N ARG A 109 3.23 1.29 8.57
CA ARG A 109 4.32 2.28 8.45
C ARG A 109 4.87 2.77 9.79
N ASP A 110 4.36 2.25 10.91
CA ASP A 110 4.81 2.62 12.26
C ASP A 110 6.17 2.05 12.63
N ASN A 111 6.58 0.95 12.00
CA ASN A 111 7.85 0.29 12.28
C ASN A 111 8.87 0.58 11.17
N PRO A 112 9.88 1.42 11.43
CA PRO A 112 10.88 1.80 10.42
C PRO A 112 11.71 0.62 9.90
N LYS A 113 11.76 -0.51 10.65
CA LYS A 113 12.48 -1.73 10.21
C LYS A 113 11.64 -2.63 9.30
N ARG A 114 10.33 -2.38 9.20
CA ARG A 114 9.39 -3.20 8.42
C ARG A 114 8.38 -2.33 7.68
N VAL A 115 8.83 -1.22 7.14
CA VAL A 115 7.98 -0.33 6.36
C VAL A 115 7.50 -1.04 5.10
N ARG A 116 6.23 -0.91 4.82
CA ARG A 116 5.61 -1.38 3.59
C ARG A 116 6.24 -0.73 2.35
N LYS A 117 6.74 -1.54 1.41
CA LYS A 117 7.45 -1.12 0.20
C LYS A 117 6.81 -1.69 -1.07
N ASP A 118 5.49 -1.63 -1.18
CA ASP A 118 4.72 -2.15 -2.31
C ASP A 118 4.19 -1.05 -3.25
N PHE A 119 4.46 0.20 -2.95
CA PHE A 119 4.09 1.33 -3.79
C PHE A 119 5.22 1.72 -4.74
N ILE A 120 4.88 1.84 -6.03
CA ILE A 120 5.82 2.19 -7.10
C ILE A 120 5.53 3.60 -7.64
N THR A 121 4.25 3.93 -7.81
CA THR A 121 3.80 5.24 -8.31
C THR A 121 2.68 5.79 -7.43
N TRP A 122 2.42 7.10 -7.51
CA TRP A 122 1.31 7.73 -6.79
C TRP A 122 -0.05 7.21 -7.28
N SER A 123 -0.19 6.94 -8.61
CA SER A 123 -1.40 6.32 -9.15
C SER A 123 -1.63 4.93 -8.58
N GLN A 124 -0.60 4.06 -8.63
CA GLN A 124 -0.69 2.70 -8.10
C GLN A 124 -0.93 2.70 -6.59
N THR A 125 -0.40 3.69 -5.85
CA THR A 125 -0.69 3.84 -4.42
C THR A 125 -2.19 3.95 -4.17
N LEU A 126 -2.89 4.81 -4.94
CA LEU A 126 -4.35 4.97 -4.84
C LEU A 126 -5.12 3.74 -5.33
N GLU A 127 -4.66 3.09 -6.41
CA GLU A 127 -5.25 1.83 -6.90
C GLU A 127 -5.14 0.70 -5.86
N ASN A 128 -3.98 0.59 -5.19
CA ASN A 128 -3.74 -0.44 -4.20
C ASN A 128 -4.62 -0.30 -2.95
N VAL A 129 -5.07 0.89 -2.65
CA VAL A 129 -5.93 1.18 -1.50
C VAL A 129 -7.39 1.48 -1.90
N ALA A 130 -7.75 1.33 -3.17
CA ALA A 130 -9.07 1.70 -3.69
C ALA A 130 -10.23 1.00 -2.96
N PHE A 131 -10.02 -0.22 -2.47
CA PHE A 131 -11.05 -0.97 -1.74
C PHE A 131 -11.51 -0.32 -0.42
N PHE A 132 -10.81 0.69 0.09
CA PHE A 132 -11.27 1.45 1.26
C PHE A 132 -12.46 2.38 0.95
N TRP A 133 -12.73 2.69 -0.32
CA TRP A 133 -13.87 3.49 -0.78
C TRP A 133 -14.94 2.62 -1.39
N ASP A 134 -16.19 2.81 -0.98
CA ASP A 134 -17.32 1.96 -1.41
C ASP A 134 -17.58 2.10 -2.90
N GLU A 135 -17.36 3.29 -3.46
CA GLU A 135 -17.52 3.59 -4.87
C GLU A 135 -16.49 2.89 -5.77
N LEU A 136 -15.35 2.50 -5.19
CA LEU A 136 -14.24 1.85 -5.91
C LEU A 136 -14.05 0.39 -5.53
N PHE A 137 -14.81 -0.08 -4.58
CA PHE A 137 -14.72 -1.47 -4.14
C PHE A 137 -15.27 -2.44 -5.19
N VAL A 138 -14.47 -3.42 -5.53
CA VAL A 138 -14.87 -4.52 -6.42
C VAL A 138 -14.88 -5.81 -5.61
N PRO A 139 -16.08 -6.39 -5.35
CA PRO A 139 -16.19 -7.69 -4.69
C PRO A 139 -15.51 -8.79 -5.49
N ASN A 140 -14.91 -9.74 -4.81
CA ASN A 140 -14.39 -10.94 -5.47
C ASN A 140 -15.52 -11.95 -5.70
N THR A 141 -15.95 -12.08 -6.94
CA THR A 141 -17.05 -12.99 -7.33
C THR A 141 -16.61 -14.42 -7.59
N GLU A 142 -15.31 -14.67 -7.66
CA GLU A 142 -14.73 -16.00 -7.89
C GLU A 142 -14.36 -16.70 -6.57
N TYR A 143 -14.29 -15.94 -5.46
CA TYR A 143 -13.94 -16.51 -4.17
C TYR A 143 -15.15 -17.20 -3.52
N GLU A 144 -14.96 -18.47 -3.16
CA GLU A 144 -15.99 -19.26 -2.45
C GLU A 144 -15.97 -18.94 -0.95
N PHE A 145 -16.86 -18.07 -0.52
CA PHE A 145 -16.99 -17.69 0.88
C PHE A 145 -17.60 -18.82 1.73
N ASN A 146 -17.00 -19.05 2.90
CA ASN A 146 -17.66 -19.83 3.95
C ASN A 146 -18.61 -18.91 4.74
N ALA A 147 -19.90 -18.97 4.40
CA ALA A 147 -20.92 -18.13 5.01
C ALA A 147 -21.05 -18.32 6.52
N ASP A 148 -20.82 -19.54 7.04
CA ASP A 148 -20.91 -19.82 8.46
C ASP A 148 -19.76 -19.17 9.23
N VAL A 149 -18.55 -19.13 8.65
CA VAL A 149 -17.41 -18.40 9.19
C VAL A 149 -17.72 -16.92 9.29
N LEU A 150 -18.25 -16.32 8.22
CA LEU A 150 -18.57 -14.89 8.19
C LEU A 150 -19.69 -14.54 9.18
N ARG A 151 -20.73 -15.36 9.27
CA ARG A 151 -21.83 -15.17 10.25
C ARG A 151 -21.34 -15.29 11.69
N ALA A 152 -20.55 -16.34 11.98
CA ALA A 152 -20.01 -16.55 13.33
C ALA A 152 -19.11 -15.40 13.77
N PHE A 153 -18.24 -14.92 12.88
CA PHE A 153 -17.41 -13.75 13.19
C PHE A 153 -18.25 -12.49 13.42
N LEU A 154 -19.19 -12.20 12.53
CA LEU A 154 -20.05 -11.02 12.60
C LEU A 154 -20.87 -10.96 13.90
N ALA A 155 -21.31 -12.11 14.42
CA ALA A 155 -22.06 -12.22 15.68
C ALA A 155 -21.23 -11.81 16.89
N THR A 156 -19.89 -11.85 16.82
CA THR A 156 -18.99 -11.50 17.92
C THR A 156 -18.20 -10.21 17.66
N TYR A 157 -18.29 -9.66 16.45
CA TYR A 157 -17.50 -8.50 16.05
C TYR A 157 -17.88 -7.23 16.82
N ASP A 158 -16.88 -6.61 17.43
CA ASP A 158 -16.96 -5.30 18.04
C ASP A 158 -15.82 -4.41 17.50
N ALA A 159 -16.17 -3.24 16.97
CA ALA A 159 -15.21 -2.31 16.41
C ALA A 159 -14.27 -1.68 17.47
N SER A 160 -14.61 -1.81 18.75
CA SER A 160 -13.80 -1.32 19.88
C SER A 160 -12.77 -2.32 20.39
N ASP A 161 -12.78 -3.56 19.86
CA ASP A 161 -11.82 -4.59 20.27
C ASP A 161 -10.38 -4.12 19.96
N ASP A 162 -9.48 -4.38 20.89
CA ASP A 162 -8.04 -4.32 20.61
C ASP A 162 -7.60 -5.53 19.77
N LYS A 163 -6.36 -5.49 19.31
CA LYS A 163 -5.83 -6.52 18.40
C LYS A 163 -5.84 -7.92 19.02
N ASP A 164 -5.57 -8.04 20.31
CA ASP A 164 -5.50 -9.32 21.00
C ASP A 164 -6.91 -9.91 21.19
N THR A 165 -7.88 -9.09 21.58
CA THR A 165 -9.30 -9.48 21.70
C THR A 165 -9.87 -9.87 20.34
N TRP A 166 -9.59 -9.07 19.29
CA TRP A 166 -10.00 -9.39 17.94
C TRP A 166 -9.41 -10.74 17.47
N TRP A 167 -8.11 -10.97 17.72
CA TRP A 167 -7.47 -12.23 17.36
C TRP A 167 -8.06 -13.44 18.11
N ALA A 168 -8.36 -13.28 19.40
CA ALA A 168 -9.02 -14.32 20.19
C ALA A 168 -10.38 -14.70 19.59
N LYS A 169 -11.14 -13.75 19.05
CA LYS A 169 -12.42 -14.02 18.35
C LYS A 169 -12.20 -14.80 17.04
N ILE A 170 -11.15 -14.49 16.26
CA ILE A 170 -10.77 -15.28 15.08
C ILE A 170 -10.50 -16.76 15.45
N VAL A 171 -9.73 -16.95 16.52
CA VAL A 171 -9.41 -18.31 17.01
C VAL A 171 -10.67 -19.04 17.50
N ALA A 172 -11.51 -18.37 18.28
CA ALA A 172 -12.76 -18.96 18.80
C ALA A 172 -13.72 -19.39 17.67
N VAL A 173 -13.86 -18.58 16.61
CA VAL A 173 -14.65 -18.93 15.43
C VAL A 173 -14.05 -20.15 14.72
N ALA A 174 -12.74 -20.21 14.58
CA ALA A 174 -12.05 -21.33 13.95
C ALA A 174 -12.27 -22.64 14.72
N GLU A 175 -12.12 -22.60 16.05
CA GLU A 175 -12.35 -23.76 16.93
C GLU A 175 -13.81 -24.23 16.89
N ALA A 176 -14.77 -23.30 16.99
CA ALA A 176 -16.19 -23.61 16.98
C ALA A 176 -16.66 -24.30 15.68
N LEU A 177 -16.05 -23.93 14.55
CA LEU A 177 -16.41 -24.46 13.23
C LEU A 177 -15.46 -25.57 12.72
N GLY A 178 -14.41 -25.91 13.48
CA GLY A 178 -13.42 -26.91 13.08
C GLY A 178 -12.62 -26.56 11.83
N VAL A 179 -12.40 -25.27 11.59
CA VAL A 179 -11.60 -24.73 10.47
C VAL A 179 -10.28 -24.13 10.96
N LYS A 180 -9.37 -23.82 10.05
CA LYS A 180 -8.13 -23.13 10.44
C LYS A 180 -8.39 -21.63 10.65
N TYR A 181 -7.72 -21.01 11.62
CA TYR A 181 -7.81 -19.56 11.85
C TYR A 181 -7.38 -18.76 10.60
N GLY A 182 -6.45 -19.29 9.78
CA GLY A 182 -6.06 -18.68 8.50
C GLY A 182 -7.21 -18.65 7.49
N ASP A 183 -8.11 -19.64 7.50
CA ASP A 183 -9.28 -19.64 6.62
C ASP A 183 -10.30 -18.61 7.07
N VAL A 184 -10.49 -18.44 8.40
CA VAL A 184 -11.32 -17.34 8.94
C VAL A 184 -10.78 -15.99 8.51
N ALA A 185 -9.48 -15.74 8.72
CA ALA A 185 -8.84 -14.49 8.33
C ALA A 185 -8.90 -14.25 6.80
N MET A 186 -8.78 -15.30 5.98
CA MET A 186 -8.86 -15.19 4.52
C MET A 186 -10.27 -14.82 4.07
N ASN A 187 -11.32 -15.46 4.61
CA ASN A 187 -12.70 -15.11 4.31
C ASN A 187 -12.98 -13.62 4.60
N LEU A 188 -12.56 -13.15 5.77
CA LEU A 188 -12.71 -11.73 6.14
C LEU A 188 -11.90 -10.81 5.21
N ARG A 189 -10.66 -11.18 4.91
CA ARG A 189 -9.79 -10.40 4.02
C ARG A 189 -10.43 -10.18 2.65
N VAL A 190 -10.92 -11.25 2.05
CA VAL A 190 -11.53 -11.17 0.72
C VAL A 190 -12.87 -10.45 0.77
N ALA A 191 -13.69 -10.66 1.81
CA ALA A 191 -14.95 -9.95 2.00
C ALA A 191 -14.74 -8.42 2.09
N LEU A 192 -13.68 -7.98 2.81
CA LEU A 192 -13.41 -6.56 3.02
C LEU A 192 -12.72 -5.88 1.86
N SER A 193 -11.85 -6.57 1.14
CA SER A 193 -10.96 -5.97 0.15
C SER A 193 -11.16 -6.46 -1.29
N GLY A 194 -11.87 -7.57 -1.49
CA GLY A 194 -11.92 -8.28 -2.77
C GLY A 194 -10.61 -9.00 -3.13
N ARG A 195 -9.61 -9.02 -2.24
CA ARG A 195 -8.24 -9.48 -2.52
C ARG A 195 -7.79 -10.52 -1.52
N THR A 196 -6.97 -11.48 -1.98
CA THR A 196 -6.35 -12.50 -1.12
C THR A 196 -5.07 -12.02 -0.45
N ASN A 197 -4.44 -10.99 -0.97
CA ASN A 197 -3.23 -10.38 -0.41
C ASN A 197 -3.46 -8.90 -0.11
N THR A 198 -3.33 -8.53 1.15
CA THR A 198 -3.49 -7.15 1.66
C THR A 198 -2.57 -6.94 2.86
N PRO A 199 -2.40 -5.71 3.34
CA PRO A 199 -1.78 -5.44 4.64
C PRO A 199 -2.48 -6.14 5.82
N ASP A 200 -2.04 -5.81 7.03
CA ASP A 200 -2.60 -6.32 8.29
C ASP A 200 -4.12 -6.15 8.36
N LEU A 201 -4.83 -7.26 8.51
CA LEU A 201 -6.29 -7.29 8.44
C LEU A 201 -6.95 -6.49 9.57
N TYR A 202 -6.41 -6.57 10.80
CA TYR A 202 -6.91 -5.79 11.92
C TYR A 202 -6.79 -4.29 11.67
N SER A 203 -5.65 -3.84 11.16
CA SER A 203 -5.44 -2.43 10.79
C SER A 203 -6.38 -1.96 9.68
N ILE A 204 -6.66 -2.81 8.70
CA ILE A 204 -7.66 -2.53 7.65
C ILE A 204 -9.04 -2.33 8.29
N MET A 205 -9.48 -3.23 9.15
CA MET A 205 -10.79 -3.14 9.80
C MET A 205 -10.92 -1.89 10.67
N THR A 206 -9.86 -1.57 11.43
CA THR A 206 -9.82 -0.38 12.29
C THR A 206 -9.96 0.91 11.48
N VAL A 207 -9.22 1.04 10.38
CA VAL A 207 -9.26 2.23 9.52
C VAL A 207 -10.57 2.31 8.74
N MET A 208 -11.08 1.18 8.26
CA MET A 208 -12.34 1.09 7.51
C MET A 208 -13.55 1.51 8.35
N GLY A 209 -13.54 1.20 9.64
CA GLY A 209 -14.61 1.49 10.59
C GLY A 209 -15.70 0.40 10.64
N GLY A 210 -16.32 0.28 11.83
CA GLY A 210 -17.18 -0.86 12.15
C GLY A 210 -18.39 -1.02 11.22
N GLU A 211 -19.05 0.06 10.84
CA GLU A 211 -20.24 0.00 9.98
C GLU A 211 -19.88 -0.56 8.58
N ARG A 212 -18.83 -0.04 7.95
CA ARG A 212 -18.39 -0.52 6.63
C ARG A 212 -17.91 -1.97 6.69
N VAL A 213 -17.20 -2.35 7.77
CA VAL A 213 -16.79 -3.75 7.99
C VAL A 213 -18.00 -4.67 8.01
N LYS A 214 -19.06 -4.35 8.78
CA LYS A 214 -20.28 -5.14 8.85
C LYS A 214 -20.95 -5.26 7.48
N GLN A 215 -21.16 -4.13 6.79
CA GLN A 215 -21.78 -4.09 5.46
C GLN A 215 -21.05 -4.96 4.43
N ARG A 216 -19.70 -4.92 4.45
CA ARG A 216 -18.87 -5.73 3.53
C ARG A 216 -18.99 -7.22 3.81
N ILE A 217 -18.97 -7.61 5.08
CA ILE A 217 -19.12 -9.02 5.49
C ILE A 217 -20.54 -9.51 5.15
N GLU A 218 -21.59 -8.74 5.45
CA GLU A 218 -22.97 -9.07 5.10
C GLU A 218 -23.16 -9.20 3.59
N GLY A 219 -22.52 -8.32 2.82
CA GLY A 219 -22.52 -8.39 1.36
C GLY A 219 -21.89 -9.65 0.78
N ALA A 220 -20.91 -10.24 1.48
CA ALA A 220 -20.23 -11.47 1.08
C ALA A 220 -20.99 -12.76 1.49
N ILE A 221 -21.96 -12.66 2.38
CA ILE A 221 -22.78 -13.81 2.83
C ILE A 221 -23.89 -14.17 1.81
N LYS A 222 -24.16 -13.28 0.90
CA LYS A 222 -25.18 -13.49 -0.17
C LYS A 222 -24.66 -14.47 -1.19
#